data_4a5a62cf0b93f435a8333050d7bca5c0
#
_entry.id   4a5a62cf0b93f435a8333050d7bca5c0
#
_cell.length_a   1.000
_cell.length_b   1.000
_cell.length_c   1.000
_cell.angle_alpha   90.00
_cell.angle_beta   90.00
_cell.angle_gamma   90.00
#
_symmetry.space_group_name_H-M   'P 1'
#
loop_
_entity.id
_entity.type
_entity.pdbx_description
1 polymer ?
#
loop_
_entity_poly.entity_id
_entity_poly.type
_entity_poly.pdbx_seq_one_letter_code
_entity_poly.pdbx_strand_id
1 'polypeptide(L)'
;MELARHSEEVGVDAIASIPPIYFRLPEYSIAAYWNAISAAAPNTDFVIYNIPQLAGTALTMSLFAEMMKNPKVVAVKNSSMPTQDIQMFKAAGMAAKGEFIVFNGPDEQFVAGRAIGADGGIGGTYGVMPELFLKLNE
;
A
#
# COMPACT_ATOMS: atom_id res chain seq x y z
N MET A 1 6.15 -16.01 3.83
CA MET A 1 7.39 -15.76 4.56
C MET A 1 8.64 -16.03 3.70
N GLU A 2 8.71 -17.17 2.99
CA GLU A 2 9.86 -17.48 2.12
C GLU A 2 10.08 -16.40 1.05
N LEU A 3 9.03 -15.99 0.34
CA LEU A 3 9.13 -14.92 -0.66
C LEU A 3 9.62 -13.59 -0.08
N ALA A 4 9.21 -13.25 1.16
CA ALA A 4 9.69 -12.03 1.80
C ALA A 4 11.20 -12.09 2.08
N ARG A 5 11.69 -13.21 2.62
CA ARG A 5 13.13 -13.42 2.83
C ARG A 5 13.91 -13.34 1.52
N HIS A 6 13.40 -14.03 0.49
CA HIS A 6 14.03 -14.00 -0.83
C HIS A 6 14.07 -12.58 -1.40
N SER A 7 13.00 -11.79 -1.25
CA SER A 7 12.97 -10.39 -1.68
C SER A 7 14.05 -9.56 -0.98
N GLU A 8 14.24 -9.75 0.32
CA GLU A 8 15.32 -9.09 1.06
C GLU A 8 16.70 -9.55 0.57
N GLU A 9 16.90 -10.86 0.36
CA GLU A 9 18.16 -11.44 -0.15
C GLU A 9 18.58 -10.87 -1.51
N VAL A 10 17.61 -10.60 -2.38
CA VAL A 10 17.89 -10.00 -3.72
C VAL A 10 17.94 -8.47 -3.69
N GLY A 11 17.71 -7.84 -2.54
CA GLY A 11 17.93 -6.43 -2.32
C GLY A 11 16.85 -5.50 -2.88
N VAL A 12 15.56 -5.87 -2.77
CA VAL A 12 14.47 -4.96 -3.12
C VAL A 12 14.33 -3.84 -2.07
N ASP A 13 13.90 -2.65 -2.50
CA ASP A 13 13.69 -1.52 -1.59
C ASP A 13 12.49 -1.75 -0.65
N ALA A 14 11.43 -2.39 -1.14
CA ALA A 14 10.24 -2.67 -0.35
C ALA A 14 9.49 -3.92 -0.84
N ILE A 15 8.75 -4.54 0.07
CA ILE A 15 7.83 -5.64 -0.23
C ILE A 15 6.40 -5.19 -0.02
N ALA A 16 5.47 -5.67 -0.85
CA ALA A 16 4.05 -5.36 -0.72
C ALA A 16 3.22 -6.63 -0.55
N SER A 17 2.14 -6.55 0.22
CA SER A 17 1.21 -7.67 0.37
C SER A 17 -0.24 -7.21 0.46
N ILE A 18 -1.14 -7.92 -0.26
CA ILE A 18 -2.57 -7.86 -0.05
C ILE A 18 -2.95 -8.61 1.23
N PRO A 19 -4.14 -8.38 1.82
CA PRO A 19 -4.65 -9.24 2.89
C PRO A 19 -4.97 -10.64 2.35
N PRO A 20 -5.15 -11.65 3.23
CA PRO A 20 -5.63 -12.97 2.81
C PRO A 20 -6.95 -12.90 2.04
N ILE A 21 -7.07 -13.59 0.91
CA ILE A 21 -8.17 -13.41 -0.06
C ILE A 21 -9.33 -14.38 0.09
N TYR A 22 -9.16 -15.53 0.71
CA TYR A 22 -10.19 -16.57 0.73
C TYR A 22 -11.16 -16.43 1.92
N PHE A 23 -10.63 -16.16 3.11
CA PHE A 23 -11.42 -15.95 4.31
C PHE A 23 -11.46 -14.47 4.70
N ARG A 24 -12.64 -14.00 5.08
CA ARG A 24 -12.77 -12.68 5.72
C ARG A 24 -12.29 -12.77 7.16
N LEU A 25 -11.08 -12.32 7.38
CA LEU A 25 -10.45 -12.35 8.70
C LEU A 25 -10.74 -11.05 9.46
N PRO A 26 -10.79 -11.10 10.79
CA PRO A 26 -10.86 -9.89 11.61
C PRO A 26 -9.55 -9.08 11.48
N GLU A 27 -9.63 -7.77 11.73
CA GLU A 27 -8.52 -6.82 11.55
C GLU A 27 -7.24 -7.23 12.28
N TYR A 28 -7.36 -7.73 13.53
CA TYR A 28 -6.20 -8.18 14.29
C TYR A 28 -5.45 -9.35 13.62
N SER A 29 -6.17 -10.23 12.93
CA SER A 29 -5.55 -11.34 12.19
C SER A 29 -4.86 -10.85 10.91
N ILE A 30 -5.42 -9.85 10.25
CA ILE A 30 -4.81 -9.21 9.07
C ILE A 30 -3.54 -8.47 9.50
N ALA A 31 -3.60 -7.69 10.57
CA ALA A 31 -2.42 -7.02 11.13
C ALA A 31 -1.32 -8.02 11.51
N ALA A 32 -1.68 -9.13 12.18
CA ALA A 32 -0.72 -10.18 12.52
C ALA A 32 -0.10 -10.82 11.26
N TYR A 33 -0.89 -11.07 10.21
CA TYR A 33 -0.42 -11.61 8.94
C TYR A 33 0.60 -10.67 8.27
N TRP A 34 0.30 -9.38 8.13
CA TRP A 34 1.20 -8.41 7.52
C TRP A 34 2.46 -8.19 8.36
N ASN A 35 2.32 -8.11 9.68
CA ASN A 35 3.47 -7.99 10.58
C ASN A 35 4.40 -9.23 10.51
N ALA A 36 3.83 -10.42 10.35
CA ALA A 36 4.62 -11.63 10.18
C ALA A 36 5.39 -11.66 8.84
N ILE A 37 4.80 -11.12 7.76
CA ILE A 37 5.50 -10.96 6.47
C ILE A 37 6.63 -9.93 6.62
N SER A 38 6.35 -8.76 7.20
CA SER A 38 7.33 -7.71 7.45
C SER A 38 8.50 -8.22 8.32
N ALA A 39 8.20 -8.96 9.37
CA ALA A 39 9.22 -9.55 10.25
C ALA A 39 10.10 -10.61 9.57
N ALA A 40 9.64 -11.23 8.47
CA ALA A 40 10.43 -12.16 7.68
C ALA A 40 11.46 -11.50 6.77
N ALA A 41 11.38 -10.17 6.59
CA ALA A 41 12.32 -9.32 5.85
C ALA A 41 12.62 -8.06 6.69
N PRO A 42 13.38 -8.21 7.80
CA PRO A 42 13.51 -7.17 8.82
C PRO A 42 14.26 -5.91 8.36
N ASN A 43 15.03 -5.98 7.28
CA ASN A 43 15.76 -4.84 6.73
C ASN A 43 15.09 -4.22 5.49
N THR A 44 13.93 -4.76 5.07
CA THR A 44 13.19 -4.30 3.90
C THR A 44 11.92 -3.58 4.32
N ASP A 45 11.59 -2.49 3.67
CA ASP A 45 10.38 -1.73 3.94
C ASP A 45 9.12 -2.50 3.50
N PHE A 46 7.98 -2.17 4.14
CA PHE A 46 6.72 -2.84 3.88
C PHE A 46 5.66 -1.86 3.37
N VAL A 47 5.00 -2.25 2.29
CA VAL A 47 3.90 -1.50 1.67
C VAL A 47 2.59 -2.28 1.86
N ILE A 48 1.60 -1.67 2.47
CA ILE A 48 0.26 -2.26 2.54
C ILE A 48 -0.38 -2.16 1.15
N TYR A 49 -0.82 -3.28 0.59
CA TYR A 49 -1.59 -3.24 -0.66
C TYR A 49 -3.08 -3.39 -0.38
N ASN A 50 -3.79 -2.27 -0.41
CA ASN A 50 -5.25 -2.21 -0.26
C ASN A 50 -5.93 -2.38 -1.63
N ILE A 51 -6.64 -3.49 -1.81
CA ILE A 51 -7.42 -3.81 -3.02
C ILE A 51 -8.73 -4.53 -2.65
N PRO A 52 -9.69 -3.83 -2.05
CA PRO A 52 -10.87 -4.44 -1.45
C PRO A 52 -11.75 -5.19 -2.44
N GLN A 53 -11.81 -4.77 -3.70
CA GLN A 53 -12.61 -5.43 -4.74
C GLN A 53 -12.17 -6.88 -5.01
N LEU A 54 -10.87 -7.16 -4.89
CA LEU A 54 -10.31 -8.49 -5.10
C LEU A 54 -10.06 -9.24 -3.77
N ALA A 55 -9.61 -8.53 -2.75
CA ALA A 55 -9.31 -9.12 -1.47
C ALA A 55 -10.56 -9.39 -0.61
N GLY A 56 -11.69 -8.76 -0.92
CA GLY A 56 -12.92 -8.86 -0.12
C GLY A 56 -12.83 -8.19 1.26
N THR A 57 -11.74 -7.48 1.54
CA THR A 57 -11.48 -6.77 2.80
C THR A 57 -10.84 -5.43 2.49
N ALA A 58 -11.40 -4.35 3.04
CA ALA A 58 -10.86 -3.01 2.92
C ALA A 58 -9.90 -2.69 4.07
N LEU A 59 -8.91 -1.86 3.80
CA LEU A 59 -8.07 -1.24 4.82
C LEU A 59 -8.89 -0.17 5.54
N THR A 60 -9.38 -0.47 6.73
CA THR A 60 -10.06 0.50 7.58
C THR A 60 -9.05 1.43 8.27
N MET A 61 -9.49 2.57 8.77
CA MET A 61 -8.62 3.47 9.53
C MET A 61 -8.14 2.87 10.84
N SER A 62 -8.91 1.95 11.47
CA SER A 62 -8.48 1.23 12.67
C SER A 62 -7.36 0.24 12.36
N LEU A 63 -7.49 -0.55 11.30
CA LEU A 63 -6.44 -1.46 10.84
C LEU A 63 -5.19 -0.69 10.38
N PHE A 64 -5.39 0.44 9.68
CA PHE A 64 -4.29 1.31 9.29
C PHE A 64 -3.53 1.84 10.51
N ALA A 65 -4.23 2.36 11.52
CA ALA A 65 -3.62 2.86 12.75
C ALA A 65 -2.83 1.75 13.50
N GLU A 66 -3.33 0.51 13.50
CA GLU A 66 -2.61 -0.63 14.07
C GLU A 66 -1.30 -0.89 13.30
N MET A 67 -1.35 -0.86 11.96
CA MET A 67 -0.18 -1.07 11.12
C MET A 67 0.85 0.06 11.22
N MET A 68 0.45 1.29 11.56
CA MET A 68 1.38 2.41 11.79
C MET A 68 2.30 2.20 12.99
N LYS A 69 1.99 1.25 13.89
CA LYS A 69 2.88 0.85 14.99
C LYS A 69 4.12 0.08 14.49
N ASN A 70 4.04 -0.54 13.31
CA ASN A 70 5.18 -1.21 12.69
C ASN A 70 6.08 -0.16 11.99
N PRO A 71 7.33 0.03 12.43
CA PRO A 71 8.23 1.04 11.86
C PRO A 71 8.56 0.78 10.38
N LYS A 72 8.47 -0.47 9.91
CA LYS A 72 8.77 -0.85 8.54
C LYS A 72 7.64 -0.54 7.55
N VAL A 73 6.44 -0.25 8.02
CA VAL A 73 5.34 0.16 7.14
C VAL A 73 5.55 1.61 6.72
N VAL A 74 5.95 1.84 5.48
CA VAL A 74 6.31 3.16 4.95
C VAL A 74 5.30 3.68 3.92
N ALA A 75 4.44 2.80 3.39
CA ALA A 75 3.54 3.18 2.31
C ALA A 75 2.25 2.35 2.28
N VAL A 76 1.28 2.90 1.55
CA VAL A 76 0.09 2.18 1.07
C VAL A 76 0.01 2.30 -0.45
N LYS A 77 -0.17 1.18 -1.15
CA LYS A 77 -0.73 1.17 -2.50
C LYS A 77 -2.24 1.04 -2.38
N ASN A 78 -2.97 2.10 -2.71
CA ASN A 78 -4.42 2.15 -2.56
C ASN A 78 -5.12 1.90 -3.90
N SER A 79 -5.76 0.75 -4.03
CA SER A 79 -6.60 0.38 -5.17
C SER A 79 -8.09 0.33 -4.80
N SER A 80 -8.52 1.05 -3.74
CA SER A 80 -9.94 1.24 -3.45
C SER A 80 -10.59 2.21 -4.45
N MET A 81 -11.91 2.11 -4.62
CA MET A 81 -12.64 3.01 -5.53
C MET A 81 -12.81 4.43 -4.97
N PRO A 82 -13.04 4.65 -3.67
CA PRO A 82 -13.12 6.01 -3.12
C PRO A 82 -11.75 6.70 -3.14
N THR A 83 -11.58 7.73 -3.96
CA THR A 83 -10.33 8.50 -4.02
C THR A 83 -10.00 9.20 -2.70
N GLN A 84 -11.01 9.56 -1.90
CA GLN A 84 -10.83 10.15 -0.56
C GLN A 84 -9.95 9.30 0.37
N ASP A 85 -9.90 7.97 0.17
CA ASP A 85 -9.06 7.07 0.97
C ASP A 85 -7.58 7.45 0.86
N ILE A 86 -7.14 7.93 -0.30
CA ILE A 86 -5.77 8.42 -0.53
C ILE A 86 -5.43 9.55 0.44
N GLN A 87 -6.31 10.56 0.52
CA GLN A 87 -6.12 11.70 1.42
C GLN A 87 -6.12 11.27 2.89
N MET A 88 -7.03 10.38 3.26
CA MET A 88 -7.14 9.88 4.63
C MET A 88 -5.88 9.11 5.05
N PHE A 89 -5.39 8.19 4.23
CA PHE A 89 -4.16 7.45 4.52
C PHE A 89 -2.94 8.36 4.51
N LYS A 90 -2.86 9.32 3.57
CA LYS A 90 -1.75 10.28 3.53
C LYS A 90 -1.71 11.13 4.81
N ALA A 91 -2.81 11.73 5.18
CA ALA A 91 -2.90 12.59 6.37
C ALA A 91 -2.57 11.81 7.66
N ALA A 92 -3.15 10.60 7.82
CA ALA A 92 -2.92 9.78 9.01
C ALA A 92 -1.48 9.21 9.05
N GLY A 93 -0.93 8.79 7.91
CA GLY A 93 0.45 8.30 7.81
C GLY A 93 1.48 9.39 8.13
N MET A 94 1.30 10.58 7.57
CA MET A 94 2.14 11.75 7.88
C MET A 94 2.07 12.13 9.35
N ALA A 95 0.88 12.12 9.95
CA ALA A 95 0.71 12.41 11.38
C ALA A 95 1.39 11.36 12.28
N ALA A 96 1.40 10.10 11.86
CA ALA A 96 1.99 9.00 12.65
C ALA A 96 3.51 8.91 12.54
N LYS A 97 4.09 9.25 11.37
CA LYS A 97 5.50 8.95 11.03
C LYS A 97 6.32 10.14 10.53
N GLY A 98 5.70 11.28 10.23
CA GLY A 98 6.36 12.44 9.61
C GLY A 98 6.56 12.29 8.10
N GLU A 99 6.86 11.07 7.62
CA GLU A 99 6.96 10.71 6.21
C GLU A 99 6.12 9.47 5.93
N PHE A 100 5.33 9.51 4.88
CA PHE A 100 4.50 8.38 4.47
C PHE A 100 4.11 8.49 3.00
N ILE A 101 4.19 7.40 2.26
CA ILE A 101 3.92 7.35 0.82
C ILE A 101 2.55 6.71 0.57
N VAL A 102 1.77 7.31 -0.31
CA VAL A 102 0.52 6.73 -0.79
C VAL A 102 0.55 6.67 -2.32
N PHE A 103 0.48 5.45 -2.86
CA PHE A 103 0.37 5.23 -4.29
C PHE A 103 -1.09 5.06 -4.72
N ASN A 104 -1.49 5.76 -5.78
CA ASN A 104 -2.75 5.51 -6.46
C ASN A 104 -2.67 4.18 -7.24
N GLY A 105 -3.65 3.31 -7.09
CA GLY A 105 -3.71 2.02 -7.78
C GLY A 105 -4.49 2.06 -9.09
N PRO A 106 -5.78 2.49 -9.11
CA PRO A 106 -6.60 2.50 -10.32
C PRO A 106 -6.08 3.51 -11.35
N ASP A 107 -5.80 3.05 -12.56
CA ASP A 107 -5.22 3.87 -13.63
C ASP A 107 -6.10 5.07 -13.98
N GLU A 108 -7.41 4.85 -14.09
CA GLU A 108 -8.44 5.85 -14.39
C GLU A 108 -8.61 6.93 -13.31
N GLN A 109 -8.09 6.70 -12.12
CA GLN A 109 -8.14 7.64 -11.00
C GLN A 109 -6.82 8.38 -10.78
N PHE A 110 -5.80 8.15 -11.60
CA PHE A 110 -4.45 8.68 -11.33
C PHE A 110 -4.42 10.19 -11.17
N VAL A 111 -5.06 10.94 -12.07
CA VAL A 111 -5.11 12.42 -12.00
C VAL A 111 -5.80 12.88 -10.71
N ALA A 112 -6.96 12.28 -10.38
CA ALA A 112 -7.67 12.61 -9.16
C ALA A 112 -6.86 12.24 -7.91
N GLY A 113 -6.21 11.06 -7.92
CA GLY A 113 -5.34 10.60 -6.84
C GLY A 113 -4.16 11.54 -6.58
N ARG A 114 -3.50 12.01 -7.66
CA ARG A 114 -2.40 13.00 -7.56
C ARG A 114 -2.91 14.32 -6.99
N ALA A 115 -4.05 14.81 -7.46
CA ALA A 115 -4.64 16.07 -6.99
C ALA A 115 -4.98 16.08 -5.50
N ILE A 116 -5.29 14.92 -4.90
CA ILE A 116 -5.63 14.81 -3.47
C ILE A 116 -4.50 14.24 -2.59
N GLY A 117 -3.28 14.13 -3.13
CA GLY A 117 -2.08 13.87 -2.34
C GLY A 117 -1.44 12.49 -2.48
N ALA A 118 -1.77 11.71 -3.51
CA ALA A 118 -0.96 10.54 -3.86
C ALA A 118 0.46 11.00 -4.28
N ASP A 119 1.48 10.29 -3.82
CA ASP A 119 2.88 10.58 -4.14
C ASP A 119 3.27 10.07 -5.54
N GLY A 120 2.51 9.09 -6.06
CA GLY A 120 2.70 8.49 -7.37
C GLY A 120 1.62 7.46 -7.66
N GLY A 121 1.86 6.61 -8.64
CA GLY A 121 0.92 5.55 -9.01
C GLY A 121 1.61 4.24 -9.36
N ILE A 122 0.89 3.13 -9.07
CA ILE A 122 1.28 1.78 -9.45
C ILE A 122 0.05 1.14 -10.09
N GLY A 123 -0.07 1.25 -11.40
CA GLY A 123 -1.22 0.79 -12.17
C GLY A 123 -0.89 -0.29 -13.19
N GLY A 124 -1.93 -0.86 -13.80
CA GLY A 124 -1.81 -1.98 -14.74
C GLY A 124 -1.35 -1.57 -16.13
N THR A 125 -1.68 -0.36 -16.59
CA THR A 125 -1.38 0.11 -17.96
C THR A 125 -0.13 0.97 -18.06
N TYR A 126 0.52 1.31 -16.95
CA TYR A 126 1.71 2.20 -16.95
C TYR A 126 2.87 1.60 -17.73
N GLY A 127 3.02 0.27 -17.73
CA GLY A 127 4.06 -0.42 -18.49
C GLY A 127 3.87 -0.38 -20.02
N VAL A 128 2.65 -0.10 -20.48
CA VAL A 128 2.33 -0.01 -21.93
C VAL A 128 2.14 1.41 -22.41
N MET A 129 1.98 2.39 -21.51
CA MET A 129 1.81 3.81 -21.81
C MET A 129 2.62 4.68 -20.84
N PRO A 130 3.91 4.41 -20.62
CA PRO A 130 4.71 5.10 -19.60
C PRO A 130 4.80 6.60 -19.85
N GLU A 131 4.91 7.05 -21.10
CA GLU A 131 5.05 8.47 -21.46
C GLU A 131 3.81 9.27 -21.03
N LEU A 132 2.61 8.66 -21.17
CA LEU A 132 1.37 9.30 -20.76
C LEU A 132 1.34 9.52 -19.25
N PHE A 133 1.64 8.47 -18.46
CA PHE A 133 1.59 8.57 -17.01
C PHE A 133 2.71 9.42 -16.43
N LEU A 134 3.90 9.41 -17.02
CA LEU A 134 4.98 10.32 -16.65
C LEU A 134 4.55 11.77 -16.86
N LYS A 135 3.94 12.09 -18.01
CA LYS A 135 3.43 13.44 -18.29
C LYS A 135 2.28 13.84 -17.35
N LEU A 136 1.42 12.91 -16.96
CA LEU A 136 0.35 13.18 -15.98
C LEU A 136 0.90 13.40 -14.56
N ASN A 137 2.12 12.96 -14.29
CA ASN A 137 2.78 13.10 -12.99
C ASN A 137 3.54 14.44 -12.84
N GLU A 138 3.80 15.16 -13.95
CA GLU A 138 4.39 16.51 -13.97
C GLU A 138 3.42 17.56 -13.43
#